data_493ca00865a39f93bbb0adb6fb653742
#
_entry.id   493ca00865a39f93bbb0adb6fb653742
#
_cell.length_a   1.000
_cell.length_b   1.000
_cell.length_c   1.000
_cell.angle_alpha   90.00
_cell.angle_beta   90.00
_cell.angle_gamma   90.00
#
_symmetry.space_group_name_H-M   'P 1'
#
loop_
_entity.id
_entity.type
_entity.pdbx_description
1 polymer ?
#
loop_
_entity_poly.entity_id
_entity_poly.type
_entity_poly.pdbx_seq_one_letter_code
_entity_poly.pdbx_strand_id
1 'polypeptide(L)'
;MTAPDEQASGAVRSMQAALKDAGLSLDDIDYINAHGTATPVNDVMETKAIKEVFGKRAYKIPVSSTKSMHAHTLGAAGALEGIVSVLALQNGFVPPTINYSNRDPLCDLDYVTEGMRKTNLRTVLSNSFAFGGNNTTVVFGKYSEKGARNG
;
A
#
# COMPACT_ATOMS: atom_id res chain seq x y z
N MET A 1 -18.63 -11.69 10.36
CA MET A 1 -18.20 -12.10 9.01
C MET A 1 -16.69 -11.86 8.95
N THR A 2 -15.88 -12.91 8.78
CA THR A 2 -14.40 -12.85 8.85
C THR A 2 -13.72 -12.95 7.48
N ALA A 3 -14.49 -13.31 6.45
CA ALA A 3 -13.96 -13.39 5.08
C ALA A 3 -13.99 -12.01 4.41
N PRO A 4 -12.93 -11.64 3.65
CA PRO A 4 -12.95 -10.47 2.79
C PRO A 4 -14.08 -10.54 1.77
N ASP A 5 -14.57 -9.37 1.36
CA ASP A 5 -15.51 -9.23 0.26
C ASP A 5 -14.82 -9.61 -1.06
N GLU A 6 -15.39 -10.56 -1.81
CA GLU A 6 -14.84 -11.02 -3.10
C GLU A 6 -14.69 -9.91 -4.14
N GLN A 7 -15.49 -8.85 -4.01
CA GLN A 7 -15.41 -7.67 -4.89
C GLN A 7 -14.42 -6.61 -4.38
N ALA A 8 -13.80 -6.82 -3.22
CA ALA A 8 -12.84 -5.89 -2.61
C ALA A 8 -13.40 -4.48 -2.36
N SER A 9 -14.73 -4.33 -2.32
CA SER A 9 -15.39 -3.03 -2.33
C SER A 9 -15.02 -2.15 -1.12
N GLY A 10 -14.77 -2.76 0.04
CA GLY A 10 -14.31 -2.06 1.24
C GLY A 10 -12.90 -1.47 1.07
N ALA A 11 -11.97 -2.24 0.52
CA ALA A 11 -10.61 -1.79 0.24
C ALA A 11 -10.59 -0.68 -0.83
N VAL A 12 -11.38 -0.83 -1.89
CA VAL A 12 -11.56 0.19 -2.94
C VAL A 12 -12.03 1.51 -2.35
N ARG A 13 -13.12 1.48 -1.56
CA ARG A 13 -13.65 2.69 -0.91
C ARG A 13 -12.65 3.36 0.03
N SER A 14 -11.88 2.57 0.79
CA SER A 14 -10.85 3.08 1.70
C SER A 14 -9.76 3.85 0.95
N MET A 15 -9.21 3.26 -0.12
CA MET A 15 -8.20 3.92 -0.96
C MET A 15 -8.74 5.17 -1.64
N GLN A 16 -9.94 5.12 -2.22
CA GLN A 16 -10.58 6.28 -2.86
C GLN A 16 -10.84 7.41 -1.88
N ALA A 17 -11.29 7.09 -0.66
CA ALA A 17 -11.53 8.08 0.39
C ALA A 17 -10.22 8.75 0.81
N ALA A 18 -9.15 7.99 0.99
CA ALA A 18 -7.84 8.52 1.36
C ALA A 18 -7.26 9.44 0.28
N LEU A 19 -7.36 9.07 -1.01
CA LEU A 19 -6.94 9.92 -2.12
C LEU A 19 -7.73 11.23 -2.18
N LYS A 20 -9.04 11.14 -2.02
CA LYS A 20 -9.93 12.32 -1.99
C LYS A 20 -9.59 13.25 -0.82
N ASP A 21 -9.41 12.70 0.37
CA ASP A 21 -9.06 13.46 1.59
C ASP A 21 -7.71 14.17 1.44
N ALA A 22 -6.73 13.48 0.85
CA ALA A 22 -5.41 14.03 0.57
C ALA A 22 -5.39 15.05 -0.60
N GLY A 23 -6.47 15.19 -1.37
CA GLY A 23 -6.52 16.02 -2.57
C GLY A 23 -5.59 15.56 -3.69
N LEU A 24 -5.33 14.26 -3.77
CA LEU A 24 -4.38 13.64 -4.70
C LEU A 24 -5.08 12.92 -5.85
N SER A 25 -4.40 12.91 -7.00
CA SER A 25 -4.76 12.10 -8.15
C SER A 25 -4.12 10.70 -8.07
N LEU A 26 -4.55 9.79 -8.95
CA LEU A 26 -3.99 8.45 -9.05
C LEU A 26 -2.50 8.46 -9.46
N ASP A 27 -2.08 9.50 -10.20
CA ASP A 27 -0.70 9.64 -10.68
C ASP A 27 0.27 10.14 -9.60
N ASP A 28 -0.25 10.65 -8.49
CA ASP A 28 0.56 11.18 -7.39
C ASP A 28 1.11 10.07 -6.47
N ILE A 29 0.59 8.83 -6.54
CA ILE A 29 1.05 7.74 -5.69
C ILE A 29 2.30 7.09 -6.29
N ASP A 30 3.39 7.13 -5.54
CA ASP A 30 4.70 6.60 -5.94
C ASP A 30 4.99 5.20 -5.39
N TYR A 31 4.31 4.77 -4.31
CA TYR A 31 4.49 3.46 -3.68
C TYR A 31 3.26 3.08 -2.85
N ILE A 32 2.91 1.79 -2.84
CA ILE A 32 1.88 1.22 -1.97
C ILE A 32 2.53 0.23 -0.99
N ASN A 33 2.47 0.55 0.32
CA ASN A 33 2.74 -0.39 1.39
C ASN A 33 1.44 -1.16 1.66
N ALA A 34 1.39 -2.39 1.15
CA ALA A 34 0.20 -3.21 1.15
C ALA A 34 -0.10 -3.79 2.53
N HIS A 35 -1.37 -4.08 2.78
CA HIS A 35 -1.75 -4.93 3.91
C HIS A 35 -1.07 -6.29 3.81
N GLY A 36 -1.09 -6.95 2.67
CA GLY A 36 -0.21 -8.04 2.23
C GLY A 36 0.10 -9.08 3.30
N THR A 37 -0.91 -9.81 3.77
CA THR A 37 -0.77 -10.78 4.87
C THR A 37 -0.27 -12.16 4.44
N ALA A 38 -0.03 -12.37 3.16
CA ALA A 38 0.33 -13.66 2.57
C ALA A 38 -0.73 -14.75 2.83
N THR A 39 -1.99 -14.36 2.85
CA THR A 39 -3.11 -15.31 2.92
C THR A 39 -3.74 -15.52 1.54
N PRO A 40 -4.29 -16.72 1.26
CA PRO A 40 -4.84 -17.04 -0.06
C PRO A 40 -5.91 -16.07 -0.57
N VAL A 41 -6.61 -15.40 0.35
CA VAL A 41 -7.71 -14.51 0.00
C VAL A 41 -7.27 -13.04 -0.04
N ASN A 42 -6.47 -12.59 0.95
CA ASN A 42 -6.12 -11.19 1.07
C ASN A 42 -5.33 -10.66 -0.12
N ASP A 43 -4.28 -11.35 -0.53
CA ASP A 43 -3.33 -10.80 -1.51
C ASP A 43 -3.98 -10.68 -2.90
N VAL A 44 -4.82 -11.64 -3.27
CA VAL A 44 -5.64 -11.57 -4.50
C VAL A 44 -6.68 -10.47 -4.42
N MET A 45 -7.37 -10.34 -3.28
CA MET A 45 -8.37 -9.30 -3.05
C MET A 45 -7.74 -7.91 -3.10
N GLU A 46 -6.61 -7.70 -2.43
CA GLU A 46 -5.91 -6.42 -2.42
C GLU A 46 -5.36 -6.06 -3.80
N THR A 47 -4.81 -7.03 -4.54
CA THR A 47 -4.40 -6.86 -5.94
C THR A 47 -5.56 -6.36 -6.80
N LYS A 48 -6.74 -6.99 -6.67
CA LYS A 48 -7.96 -6.58 -7.38
C LYS A 48 -8.39 -5.17 -7.01
N ALA A 49 -8.37 -4.83 -5.71
CA ALA A 49 -8.70 -3.50 -5.23
C ALA A 49 -7.75 -2.42 -5.79
N ILE A 50 -6.46 -2.68 -5.80
CA ILE A 50 -5.46 -1.74 -6.37
C ILE A 50 -5.71 -1.55 -7.87
N LYS A 51 -5.97 -2.62 -8.61
CA LYS A 51 -6.31 -2.52 -10.04
C LYS A 51 -7.60 -1.75 -10.30
N GLU A 52 -8.61 -1.95 -9.49
CA GLU A 52 -9.90 -1.23 -9.60
C GLU A 52 -9.72 0.27 -9.37
N VAL A 53 -8.94 0.66 -8.36
CA VAL A 53 -8.70 2.07 -8.03
C VAL A 53 -7.79 2.74 -9.05
N PHE A 54 -6.66 2.12 -9.41
CA PHE A 54 -5.59 2.76 -10.18
C PHE A 54 -5.61 2.42 -11.68
N GLY A 55 -6.44 1.48 -12.12
CA GLY A 55 -6.53 1.07 -13.52
C GLY A 55 -5.17 0.67 -14.10
N LYS A 56 -4.82 1.22 -15.25
CA LYS A 56 -3.52 0.96 -15.89
C LYS A 56 -2.32 1.47 -15.07
N ARG A 57 -2.52 2.44 -14.21
CA ARG A 57 -1.48 2.98 -13.33
C ARG A 57 -1.03 1.97 -12.27
N ALA A 58 -1.92 1.05 -11.84
CA ALA A 58 -1.61 0.00 -10.87
C ALA A 58 -0.34 -0.80 -11.22
N TYR A 59 -0.12 -1.07 -12.49
CA TYR A 59 1.04 -1.83 -12.99
C TYR A 59 2.36 -1.06 -12.98
N LYS A 60 2.32 0.23 -12.65
CA LYS A 60 3.50 1.11 -12.61
C LYS A 60 3.82 1.60 -11.20
N ILE A 61 2.99 1.27 -10.22
CA ILE A 61 3.21 1.62 -8.83
C ILE A 61 3.90 0.42 -8.16
N PRO A 62 5.11 0.59 -7.62
CA PRO A 62 5.72 -0.47 -6.83
C PRO A 62 4.86 -0.78 -5.60
N VAL A 63 4.70 -2.05 -5.30
CA VAL A 63 3.93 -2.56 -4.15
C VAL A 63 4.83 -3.47 -3.32
N SER A 64 4.81 -3.35 -2.01
CA SER A 64 5.43 -4.35 -1.14
C SER A 64 4.67 -4.51 0.17
N SER A 65 4.82 -5.66 0.81
CA SER A 65 4.36 -5.88 2.17
C SER A 65 5.53 -6.04 3.12
N THR A 66 5.68 -5.08 4.02
CA THR A 66 6.74 -5.10 5.04
C THR A 66 6.45 -6.07 6.18
N LYS A 67 5.24 -6.63 6.24
CA LYS A 67 4.91 -7.76 7.14
C LYS A 67 5.80 -8.97 6.91
N SER A 68 6.33 -9.14 5.70
CA SER A 68 7.31 -10.18 5.39
C SER A 68 8.59 -10.09 6.22
N MET A 69 8.92 -8.89 6.76
CA MET A 69 10.12 -8.63 7.57
C MET A 69 9.81 -8.60 9.09
N HIS A 70 8.66 -8.06 9.50
CA HIS A 70 8.37 -7.84 10.92
C HIS A 70 7.14 -8.59 11.43
N ALA A 71 6.56 -9.50 10.64
CA ALA A 71 5.34 -10.23 10.89
C ALA A 71 4.07 -9.34 10.97
N HIS A 72 2.91 -9.97 11.13
CA HIS A 72 1.64 -9.27 11.33
C HIS A 72 1.43 -8.99 12.82
N THR A 73 1.68 -7.76 13.24
CA THR A 73 1.62 -7.33 14.64
C THR A 73 0.22 -6.86 15.07
N LEU A 74 -0.82 -7.30 14.36
CA LEU A 74 -2.23 -7.00 14.65
C LEU A 74 -2.49 -5.49 14.80
N GLY A 75 -2.92 -5.03 15.97
CA GLY A 75 -3.23 -3.63 16.22
C GLY A 75 -2.04 -2.67 16.09
N ALA A 76 -0.79 -3.15 16.16
CA ALA A 76 0.40 -2.34 15.96
C ALA A 76 0.87 -2.29 14.50
N ALA A 77 0.30 -3.11 13.60
CA ALA A 77 0.77 -3.23 12.22
C ALA A 77 0.73 -1.90 11.46
N GLY A 78 -0.39 -1.17 11.55
CA GLY A 78 -0.52 0.12 10.85
C GLY A 78 0.48 1.18 11.33
N ALA A 79 0.85 1.18 12.61
CA ALA A 79 1.87 2.09 13.15
C ALA A 79 3.26 1.75 12.61
N LEU A 80 3.64 0.47 12.58
CA LEU A 80 4.92 0.02 12.01
C LEU A 80 5.00 0.32 10.52
N GLU A 81 3.95 0.04 9.77
CA GLU A 81 3.86 0.32 8.34
C GLU A 81 3.91 1.83 8.05
N GLY A 82 3.30 2.64 8.91
CA GLY A 82 3.41 4.10 8.85
C GLY A 82 4.85 4.58 9.05
N ILE A 83 5.57 4.06 10.05
CA ILE A 83 6.98 4.37 10.28
C ILE A 83 7.82 3.97 9.06
N VAL A 84 7.62 2.77 8.54
CA VAL A 84 8.33 2.30 7.33
C VAL A 84 8.04 3.19 6.13
N SER A 85 6.79 3.61 5.93
CA SER A 85 6.39 4.52 4.85
C SER A 85 7.09 5.89 4.95
N VAL A 86 7.18 6.44 6.16
CA VAL A 86 7.92 7.70 6.42
C VAL A 86 9.41 7.53 6.14
N LEU A 87 10.03 6.45 6.61
CA LEU A 87 11.45 6.16 6.36
C LEU A 87 11.72 5.95 4.86
N ALA A 88 10.82 5.27 4.14
CA ALA A 88 10.90 5.10 2.69
C ALA A 88 10.91 6.46 1.97
N LEU A 89 9.98 7.37 2.33
CA LEU A 89 9.92 8.73 1.81
C LEU A 89 11.19 9.54 2.09
N GLN A 90 11.70 9.48 3.33
CA GLN A 90 12.88 10.24 3.73
C GLN A 90 14.14 9.78 2.98
N ASN A 91 14.31 8.46 2.83
CA ASN A 91 15.53 7.87 2.31
C ASN A 91 15.46 7.52 0.80
N GLY A 92 14.30 7.68 0.16
CA GLY A 92 14.14 7.46 -1.28
C GLY A 92 14.31 6.00 -1.68
N PHE A 93 13.61 5.08 -1.02
CA PHE A 93 13.59 3.67 -1.40
C PHE A 93 12.25 2.99 -1.11
N VAL A 94 11.95 1.94 -1.87
CA VAL A 94 10.86 1.02 -1.59
C VAL A 94 11.43 -0.22 -0.90
N PRO A 95 10.97 -0.57 0.32
CA PRO A 95 11.37 -1.79 0.99
C PRO A 95 10.81 -3.02 0.25
N PRO A 96 11.51 -4.17 0.25
CA PRO A 96 11.05 -5.35 -0.45
C PRO A 96 9.98 -6.14 0.34
N THR A 97 9.25 -6.97 -0.38
CA THR A 97 8.61 -8.17 0.17
C THR A 97 9.65 -9.29 0.15
N ILE A 98 10.11 -9.75 1.33
CA ILE A 98 11.06 -10.85 1.44
C ILE A 98 10.35 -12.21 1.58
N ASN A 99 11.11 -13.30 1.52
CA ASN A 99 10.59 -14.69 1.59
C ASN A 99 9.61 -15.03 0.45
N TYR A 100 9.75 -14.34 -0.68
CA TYR A 100 8.97 -14.60 -1.88
C TYR A 100 9.63 -15.70 -2.71
N SER A 101 8.95 -16.82 -2.93
CA SER A 101 9.50 -17.96 -3.65
C SER A 101 8.76 -18.28 -4.95
N ASN A 102 7.45 -18.07 -4.99
CA ASN A 102 6.64 -18.43 -6.14
C ASN A 102 5.68 -17.29 -6.50
N ARG A 103 5.61 -16.98 -7.79
CA ARG A 103 4.68 -15.97 -8.30
C ARG A 103 3.26 -16.54 -8.34
N ASP A 104 2.31 -15.82 -7.75
CA ASP A 104 0.89 -16.06 -7.96
C ASP A 104 0.43 -15.32 -9.23
N PRO A 105 -0.12 -16.04 -10.25
CA PRO A 105 -0.62 -15.39 -11.47
C PRO A 105 -1.73 -14.36 -11.25
N LEU A 106 -2.48 -14.45 -10.14
CA LEU A 106 -3.52 -13.50 -9.78
C LEU A 106 -2.98 -12.23 -9.12
N CYS A 107 -1.72 -12.29 -8.65
CA CYS A 107 -0.98 -11.19 -8.07
C CYS A 107 0.09 -10.72 -9.06
N ASP A 108 -0.29 -9.96 -10.08
CA ASP A 108 0.52 -9.62 -11.25
C ASP A 108 1.01 -8.16 -11.31
N LEU A 109 0.90 -7.41 -10.20
CA LEU A 109 1.42 -6.04 -10.10
C LEU A 109 2.95 -6.00 -9.97
N ASP A 110 3.51 -4.80 -9.89
CA ASP A 110 4.94 -4.58 -9.65
C ASP A 110 5.29 -4.80 -8.16
N TYR A 111 5.29 -6.07 -7.75
CA TYR A 111 5.72 -6.44 -6.40
C TYR A 111 7.24 -6.40 -6.29
N VAL A 112 7.75 -5.59 -5.34
CA VAL A 112 9.18 -5.44 -5.10
C VAL A 112 9.69 -6.64 -4.31
N THR A 113 10.27 -7.62 -4.99
CA THR A 113 10.74 -8.90 -4.41
C THR A 113 12.23 -9.12 -4.56
N GLU A 114 12.89 -8.34 -5.41
CA GLU A 114 14.31 -8.43 -5.77
C GLU A 114 15.26 -7.76 -4.77
N GLY A 115 14.75 -7.21 -3.69
CA GLY A 115 15.48 -6.43 -2.71
C GLY A 115 15.01 -4.97 -2.68
N MET A 116 15.66 -4.14 -1.88
CA MET A 116 15.34 -2.73 -1.75
C MET A 116 15.51 -2.01 -3.10
N ARG A 117 14.47 -1.27 -3.54
CA ARG A 117 14.49 -0.51 -4.78
C ARG A 117 14.65 0.99 -4.50
N LYS A 118 15.77 1.60 -4.92
CA LYS A 118 15.96 3.05 -4.85
C LYS A 118 15.05 3.75 -5.85
N THR A 119 14.33 4.76 -5.40
CA THR A 119 13.44 5.58 -6.22
C THR A 119 13.12 6.90 -5.53
N ASN A 120 12.74 7.91 -6.31
CA ASN A 120 12.30 9.19 -5.74
C ASN A 120 10.83 9.08 -5.33
N LEU A 121 10.58 9.03 -4.04
CA LEU A 121 9.23 8.96 -3.47
C LEU A 121 8.81 10.35 -2.98
N ARG A 122 7.61 10.77 -3.36
CA ARG A 122 6.92 11.96 -2.85
C ARG A 122 5.72 11.58 -2.01
N THR A 123 5.07 10.46 -2.37
CA THR A 123 3.82 10.03 -1.74
C THR A 123 3.76 8.51 -1.63
N VAL A 124 3.37 8.04 -0.45
CA VAL A 124 3.17 6.61 -0.14
C VAL A 124 1.75 6.40 0.36
N LEU A 125 1.10 5.38 -0.15
CA LEU A 125 -0.19 4.90 0.33
C LEU A 125 0.01 3.63 1.15
N SER A 126 -0.50 3.57 2.38
CA SER A 126 -0.41 2.42 3.27
C SER A 126 -1.80 1.86 3.57
N ASN A 127 -2.00 0.58 3.30
CA ASN A 127 -3.27 -0.13 3.49
C ASN A 127 -3.24 -0.98 4.76
N SER A 128 -4.34 -0.96 5.51
CA SER A 128 -4.60 -1.84 6.65
C SER A 128 -6.03 -2.36 6.58
N PHE A 129 -6.18 -3.67 6.40
CA PHE A 129 -7.48 -4.33 6.33
C PHE A 129 -7.68 -5.26 7.52
N ALA A 130 -8.85 -5.22 8.12
CA ALA A 130 -9.15 -5.98 9.33
C ALA A 130 -10.49 -6.71 9.23
N PHE A 131 -10.69 -7.65 10.14
CA PHE A 131 -11.95 -8.37 10.27
C PHE A 131 -13.14 -7.44 10.46
N GLY A 132 -14.31 -7.88 10.03
CA GLY A 132 -15.53 -7.09 10.13
C GLY A 132 -15.67 -5.99 9.07
N GLY A 133 -14.76 -5.95 8.07
CA GLY A 133 -14.79 -4.96 6.99
C GLY A 133 -14.22 -3.59 7.38
N ASN A 134 -13.46 -3.52 8.46
CA ASN A 134 -12.73 -2.33 8.86
C ASN A 134 -11.50 -2.16 7.95
N ASN A 135 -11.62 -1.33 6.94
CA ASN A 135 -10.54 -1.03 6.01
C ASN A 135 -10.08 0.41 6.20
N THR A 136 -8.78 0.60 6.33
CA THR A 136 -8.15 1.91 6.50
C THR A 136 -7.03 2.07 5.50
N THR A 137 -6.94 3.23 4.89
CA THR A 137 -5.84 3.64 4.04
C THR A 137 -5.32 4.98 4.52
N VAL A 138 -4.01 5.10 4.66
CA VAL A 138 -3.34 6.34 5.04
C VAL A 138 -2.40 6.76 3.92
N VAL A 139 -2.39 8.05 3.59
CA VAL A 139 -1.45 8.62 2.64
C VAL A 139 -0.40 9.45 3.39
N PHE A 140 0.86 9.18 3.12
CA PHE A 140 2.00 9.94 3.63
C PHE A 140 2.64 10.70 2.48
N GLY A 141 2.86 12.01 2.67
CA GLY A 141 3.54 12.87 1.72
C GLY A 141 4.87 13.38 2.24
N LYS A 142 5.85 13.57 1.33
CA LYS A 142 7.11 14.22 1.68
C LYS A 142 6.85 15.69 1.98
N TYR A 143 7.21 16.13 3.18
CA TYR A 143 7.08 17.54 3.53
C TYR A 143 7.97 18.42 2.64
N SER A 144 7.41 19.51 2.11
CA SER A 144 8.16 20.56 1.42
C SER A 144 7.76 21.91 2.01
N GLU A 145 8.75 22.72 2.40
CA GLU A 145 8.53 24.06 2.96
C GLU A 145 7.77 25.01 2.02
N LYS A 146 7.74 24.69 0.71
CA LYS A 146 7.02 25.51 -0.28
C LYS A 146 5.49 25.39 -0.19
N GLY A 147 4.96 24.36 0.44
CA GLY A 147 3.51 24.14 0.64
C GLY A 147 2.92 24.85 1.87
N ALA A 148 3.76 25.27 2.81
CA ALA A 148 3.31 25.85 4.09
C ALA A 148 2.92 27.35 4.03
N ARG A 149 2.98 27.99 2.85
CA ARG A 149 2.73 29.43 2.71
C ARG A 149 1.39 29.83 2.09
N ASN A 150 0.52 28.86 1.80
CA ASN A 150 -0.81 29.13 1.20
C ASN A 150 -1.92 28.48 2.04
N GLY A 151 -1.94 28.75 3.33
CA GLY A 151 -3.06 28.46 4.23
C GLY A 151 -3.54 29.72 4.91
#